data_31f4491dccbeaddb5b4fe807a9ba635f
#
_entry.id   31f4491dccbeaddb5b4fe807a9ba635f
#
_cell.length_a   1.000
_cell.length_b   1.000
_cell.length_c   1.000
_cell.angle_alpha   90.00
_cell.angle_beta   90.00
_cell.angle_gamma   90.00
#
_symmetry.space_group_name_H-M   'P 1'
#
loop_
_entity.id
_entity.type
_entity.pdbx_description
1 polymer ?
#
loop_
_entity_poly.entity_id
_entity_poly.type
_entity_poly.pdbx_seq_one_letter_code
_entity_poly.pdbx_strand_id
1 'polypeptide(L)'
;MPIKSLKPITPGQRGRTVNGFDAITTDKPEKSLLFPLKKSGGRNYQGKMTMKFRGGGHKKKYRIIDFKRDRHDEPAEVVSIEYDPNRSAFIALTKFNDGEKRYIIAQKGLKVGKSVVSGQKVDPSVGNAMPLSTIPLGTTISCIEMSPGKGAALARSAGSFAQLMARDGKFATIKMPSGETRMILVGCFASIGSVSNSDHQLVVSGKAGRTRWLGRRPRTRAVVMNPVDHPMGGGEGRASGGHPRSKNGIPAKGFRTRNKKKFSNKFIIERRK
;
A
#
# COMPACT_ATOMS: atom_id res chain seq x y z
N MET A 1 14.41 16.81 7.61
CA MET A 1 13.36 16.56 6.60
C MET A 1 13.67 15.25 5.89
N PRO A 2 12.73 14.34 5.76
CA PRO A 2 12.99 13.02 5.20
C PRO A 2 13.20 13.03 3.67
N ILE A 3 12.90 14.13 2.96
CA ILE A 3 13.13 14.27 1.53
C ILE A 3 14.35 15.16 1.27
N LYS A 4 15.31 14.61 0.50
CA LYS A 4 16.53 15.30 0.09
C LYS A 4 16.49 15.55 -1.42
N SER A 5 16.71 16.80 -1.85
CA SER A 5 16.95 17.14 -3.26
C SER A 5 18.37 16.83 -3.64
N LEU A 6 18.58 16.28 -4.84
CA LEU A 6 19.91 16.02 -5.37
C LEU A 6 20.45 17.25 -6.09
N LYS A 7 21.78 17.42 -6.10
CA LYS A 7 22.46 18.45 -6.88
C LYS A 7 22.22 18.19 -8.39
N PRO A 8 21.94 19.22 -9.21
CA PRO A 8 21.59 19.08 -10.63
C PRO A 8 22.82 18.85 -11.52
N ILE A 9 23.71 17.92 -11.16
CA ILE A 9 24.96 17.64 -11.85
C ILE A 9 24.71 16.98 -13.21
N THR A 10 23.66 16.16 -13.32
CA THR A 10 23.27 15.49 -14.56
C THR A 10 21.78 15.70 -14.86
N PRO A 11 21.34 15.58 -16.16
CA PRO A 11 19.92 15.70 -16.51
C PRO A 11 19.00 14.80 -15.69
N GLY A 12 19.44 13.59 -15.34
CA GLY A 12 18.65 12.63 -14.54
C GLY A 12 18.59 12.96 -13.05
N GLN A 13 19.45 13.86 -12.55
CA GLN A 13 19.44 14.34 -11.17
C GLN A 13 18.70 15.65 -11.00
N ARG A 14 18.53 16.42 -12.08
CA ARG A 14 17.79 17.68 -12.08
C ARG A 14 16.35 17.45 -11.64
N GLY A 15 15.91 18.11 -10.57
CA GLY A 15 14.58 17.95 -9.99
C GLY A 15 14.32 16.58 -9.34
N ARG A 16 15.34 15.73 -9.18
CA ARG A 16 15.19 14.45 -8.48
C ARG A 16 15.23 14.64 -6.98
N THR A 17 14.31 13.98 -6.29
CA THR A 17 14.30 13.89 -4.85
C THR A 17 14.41 12.44 -4.38
N VAL A 18 14.97 12.25 -3.20
CA VAL A 18 15.14 10.93 -2.58
C VAL A 18 14.68 10.97 -1.13
N ASN A 19 14.24 9.84 -0.60
CA ASN A 19 13.96 9.71 0.82
C ASN A 19 15.29 9.72 1.61
N GLY A 20 15.33 10.45 2.74
CA GLY A 20 16.48 10.49 3.63
C GLY A 20 16.66 9.23 4.46
N PHE A 21 15.60 8.42 4.63
CA PHE A 21 15.59 7.19 5.43
C PHE A 21 15.97 7.40 6.92
N ASP A 22 15.76 8.59 7.45
CA ASP A 22 16.18 8.97 8.81
C ASP A 22 15.50 8.12 9.91
N ALA A 23 14.35 7.51 9.62
CA ALA A 23 13.63 6.64 10.55
C ALA A 23 14.10 5.17 10.52
N ILE A 24 14.98 4.80 9.60
CA ILE A 24 15.49 3.42 9.47
C ILE A 24 16.67 3.24 10.42
N THR A 25 16.62 2.16 11.20
CA THR A 25 17.65 1.87 12.22
C THR A 25 18.64 0.81 11.76
N THR A 26 18.26 -0.06 10.81
CA THR A 26 19.14 -1.08 10.22
C THR A 26 18.79 -1.32 8.75
N ASP A 27 19.80 -1.69 7.96
CA ASP A 27 19.70 -2.10 6.57
C ASP A 27 19.71 -3.62 6.38
N LYS A 28 20.05 -4.37 7.44
CA LYS A 28 20.14 -5.83 7.42
C LYS A 28 18.83 -6.46 7.87
N PRO A 29 18.08 -7.11 6.95
CA PRO A 29 16.83 -7.75 7.30
C PRO A 29 17.05 -9.09 8.02
N GLU A 30 16.10 -9.49 8.86
CA GLU A 30 16.07 -10.80 9.52
C GLU A 30 15.96 -11.92 8.48
N LYS A 31 16.96 -12.82 8.44
CA LYS A 31 17.09 -13.84 7.40
C LYS A 31 15.96 -14.87 7.43
N SER A 32 15.51 -15.26 8.61
CA SER A 32 14.43 -16.25 8.83
C SER A 32 13.09 -15.79 8.24
N LEU A 33 12.86 -14.48 8.14
CA LEU A 33 11.63 -13.89 7.64
C LEU A 33 11.70 -13.47 6.15
N LEU A 34 12.74 -13.91 5.44
CA LEU A 34 12.92 -13.61 4.01
C LEU A 34 12.50 -14.78 3.13
N PHE A 35 11.68 -14.51 2.13
CA PHE A 35 11.26 -15.48 1.14
C PHE A 35 11.66 -15.06 -0.29
N PRO A 36 12.07 -15.99 -1.17
CA PRO A 36 12.34 -15.69 -2.58
C PRO A 36 11.10 -15.17 -3.29
N LEU A 37 11.21 -14.03 -3.98
CA LEU A 37 10.11 -13.46 -4.75
C LEU A 37 10.32 -13.72 -6.24
N LYS A 38 9.62 -14.70 -6.79
CA LYS A 38 9.61 -14.98 -8.24
C LYS A 38 8.86 -13.88 -9.00
N LYS A 39 9.40 -13.46 -10.13
CA LYS A 39 8.80 -12.44 -11.00
C LYS A 39 7.97 -13.10 -12.08
N SER A 40 6.66 -12.83 -12.13
CA SER A 40 5.76 -13.38 -13.16
C SER A 40 5.83 -12.65 -14.51
N GLY A 41 6.43 -11.45 -14.55
CA GLY A 41 6.47 -10.65 -15.77
C GLY A 41 5.09 -10.24 -16.31
N GLY A 42 4.08 -10.20 -15.46
CA GLY A 42 2.68 -9.87 -15.83
C GLY A 42 1.90 -11.06 -16.38
N ARG A 43 2.40 -12.29 -16.22
CA ARG A 43 1.71 -13.53 -16.60
C ARG A 43 0.92 -14.08 -15.42
N ASN A 44 -0.23 -14.69 -15.72
CA ASN A 44 -1.03 -15.45 -14.75
C ASN A 44 -0.49 -16.88 -14.58
N TYR A 45 -1.19 -17.73 -13.82
CA TYR A 45 -0.83 -19.12 -13.59
C TYR A 45 -0.83 -19.98 -14.86
N GLN A 46 -1.60 -19.58 -15.90
CA GLN A 46 -1.64 -20.25 -17.22
C GLN A 46 -0.55 -19.73 -18.18
N GLY A 47 0.36 -18.85 -17.73
CA GLY A 47 1.39 -18.26 -18.58
C GLY A 47 0.89 -17.14 -19.50
N LYS A 48 -0.42 -16.82 -19.52
CA LYS A 48 -1.00 -15.74 -20.35
C LYS A 48 -0.70 -14.38 -19.76
N MET A 49 -0.35 -13.42 -20.62
CA MET A 49 -0.10 -12.04 -20.22
C MET A 49 -1.41 -11.33 -19.88
N THR A 50 -1.67 -11.14 -18.58
CA THR A 50 -2.83 -10.40 -18.06
C THR A 50 -2.52 -8.93 -17.76
N MET A 51 -1.25 -8.61 -17.50
CA MET A 51 -0.78 -7.25 -17.25
C MET A 51 0.43 -6.93 -18.13
N LYS A 52 0.24 -6.06 -19.13
CA LYS A 52 1.31 -5.61 -20.02
C LYS A 52 2.30 -4.68 -19.29
N PHE A 53 3.49 -4.52 -19.85
CA PHE A 53 4.53 -3.59 -19.41
C PHE A 53 5.07 -3.85 -17.99
N ARG A 54 5.08 -5.12 -17.58
CA ARG A 54 5.72 -5.60 -16.34
C ARG A 54 6.90 -6.50 -16.68
N GLY A 55 7.99 -6.39 -15.91
CA GLY A 55 9.16 -7.25 -16.06
C GLY A 55 10.46 -6.50 -15.82
N GLY A 56 11.56 -7.26 -15.74
CA GLY A 56 12.86 -6.74 -15.34
C GLY A 56 12.86 -6.24 -13.89
N GLY A 57 13.61 -5.18 -13.65
CA GLY A 57 13.76 -4.58 -12.34
C GLY A 57 14.72 -5.33 -11.42
N HIS A 58 15.10 -4.70 -10.32
CA HIS A 58 16.03 -5.25 -9.34
C HIS A 58 15.49 -6.53 -8.69
N LYS A 59 16.38 -7.52 -8.40
CA LYS A 59 16.02 -8.73 -7.63
C LYS A 59 15.62 -8.33 -6.21
N LYS A 60 14.50 -8.89 -5.72
CA LYS A 60 13.95 -8.59 -4.39
C LYS A 60 13.66 -9.87 -3.64
N LYS A 61 13.81 -9.83 -2.32
CA LYS A 61 13.27 -10.83 -1.40
C LYS A 61 12.00 -10.29 -0.76
N TYR A 62 11.03 -11.14 -0.55
CA TYR A 62 9.81 -10.80 0.18
C TYR A 62 10.10 -10.86 1.68
N ARG A 63 9.55 -9.91 2.45
CA ARG A 63 9.52 -9.96 3.92
C ARG A 63 8.17 -10.51 4.33
N ILE A 64 8.16 -11.55 5.15
CA ILE A 64 6.94 -12.11 5.72
C ILE A 64 6.43 -11.12 6.75
N ILE A 65 5.28 -10.51 6.47
CA ILE A 65 4.66 -9.53 7.37
C ILE A 65 3.49 -10.17 8.07
N ASP A 66 3.43 -10.01 9.36
CA ASP A 66 2.28 -10.38 10.16
C ASP A 66 1.15 -9.35 9.95
N PHE A 67 0.21 -9.71 9.08
CA PHE A 67 -0.99 -8.92 8.85
C PHE A 67 -2.14 -9.31 9.75
N LYS A 68 -2.08 -10.49 10.40
CA LYS A 68 -3.16 -11.00 11.24
C LYS A 68 -3.05 -10.50 12.66
N ARG A 69 -1.81 -10.37 13.17
CA ARG A 69 -1.56 -9.98 14.56
C ARG A 69 -2.29 -10.93 15.53
N ASP A 70 -2.15 -12.24 15.29
CA ASP A 70 -2.89 -13.31 15.95
C ASP A 70 -2.40 -13.66 17.36
N ARG A 71 -1.25 -13.17 17.79
CA ARG A 71 -0.80 -13.25 19.20
C ARG A 71 -1.44 -12.12 19.99
N HIS A 72 -2.51 -12.48 20.69
CA HIS A 72 -3.28 -11.53 21.48
C HIS A 72 -2.72 -11.44 22.91
N ASP A 73 -2.79 -10.22 23.45
CA ASP A 73 -2.43 -9.85 24.84
C ASP A 73 -0.96 -10.12 25.19
N GLU A 74 -0.12 -10.43 24.19
CA GLU A 74 1.29 -10.60 24.37
C GLU A 74 2.07 -9.36 23.91
N PRO A 75 2.92 -8.78 24.77
CA PRO A 75 3.78 -7.66 24.38
C PRO A 75 4.92 -8.12 23.49
N ALA A 76 5.18 -7.37 22.44
CA ALA A 76 6.32 -7.54 21.56
C ALA A 76 7.12 -6.23 21.49
N GLU A 77 8.42 -6.32 21.76
CA GLU A 77 9.32 -5.17 21.68
C GLU A 77 9.73 -4.88 20.23
N VAL A 78 9.73 -3.61 19.85
CA VAL A 78 10.22 -3.15 18.54
C VAL A 78 11.76 -3.15 18.57
N VAL A 79 12.37 -4.06 17.85
CA VAL A 79 13.84 -4.23 17.78
C VAL A 79 14.46 -3.30 16.75
N SER A 80 13.81 -3.16 15.58
CA SER A 80 14.32 -2.32 14.47
C SER A 80 13.21 -1.79 13.60
N ILE A 81 13.51 -0.70 12.88
CA ILE A 81 12.69 -0.18 11.78
C ILE A 81 13.49 -0.31 10.49
N GLU A 82 12.91 -0.95 9.47
CA GLU A 82 13.61 -1.39 8.28
C GLU A 82 12.93 -0.93 6.99
N TYR A 83 13.73 -0.86 5.92
CA TYR A 83 13.25 -0.65 4.57
C TYR A 83 12.75 -1.95 3.93
N ASP A 84 11.56 -1.93 3.33
CA ASP A 84 11.07 -3.05 2.50
C ASP A 84 10.96 -2.62 1.04
N PRO A 85 11.69 -3.26 0.09
CA PRO A 85 11.62 -2.95 -1.34
C PRO A 85 10.30 -3.35 -2.00
N ASN A 86 9.41 -4.07 -1.29
CA ASN A 86 8.14 -4.56 -1.82
C ASN A 86 6.96 -3.63 -1.53
N ARG A 87 7.14 -2.67 -0.63
CA ARG A 87 6.11 -1.70 -0.23
C ARG A 87 6.68 -0.31 -0.03
N SER A 88 5.81 0.68 -0.01
CA SER A 88 6.21 2.07 0.23
C SER A 88 6.40 2.39 1.72
N ALA A 89 5.69 1.69 2.62
CA ALA A 89 5.81 1.83 4.06
C ALA A 89 7.09 1.19 4.59
N PHE A 90 7.64 1.69 5.70
CA PHE A 90 8.64 0.99 6.48
C PHE A 90 7.99 -0.15 7.26
N ILE A 91 8.80 -1.12 7.67
CA ILE A 91 8.41 -2.26 8.50
C ILE A 91 9.16 -2.19 9.83
N ALA A 92 8.57 -2.72 10.88
CA ALA A 92 9.21 -2.88 12.17
C ALA A 92 9.39 -4.37 12.49
N LEU A 93 10.58 -4.74 12.90
CA LEU A 93 10.85 -6.06 13.45
C LEU A 93 10.45 -6.03 14.93
N THR A 94 9.54 -6.90 15.31
CA THR A 94 9.12 -7.08 16.69
C THR A 94 9.60 -8.42 17.22
N LYS A 95 9.95 -8.46 18.50
CA LYS A 95 10.39 -9.66 19.21
C LYS A 95 9.46 -9.88 20.40
N PHE A 96 8.90 -11.06 20.50
CA PHE A 96 8.11 -11.52 21.63
C PHE A 96 8.98 -12.05 22.75
N ASN A 97 8.40 -12.24 23.93
CA ASN A 97 9.13 -12.71 25.13
C ASN A 97 9.73 -14.12 24.95
N ASP A 98 9.08 -14.98 24.15
CA ASP A 98 9.56 -16.30 23.78
C ASP A 98 10.70 -16.30 22.75
N GLY A 99 11.10 -15.12 22.26
CA GLY A 99 12.13 -14.94 21.25
C GLY A 99 11.65 -14.99 19.81
N GLU A 100 10.37 -15.30 19.54
CA GLU A 100 9.80 -15.25 18.18
C GLU A 100 9.88 -13.83 17.64
N LYS A 101 10.30 -13.72 16.38
CA LYS A 101 10.37 -12.43 15.68
C LYS A 101 9.32 -12.37 14.59
N ARG A 102 8.67 -11.23 14.43
CA ARG A 102 7.72 -10.96 13.35
C ARG A 102 7.92 -9.57 12.78
N TYR A 103 7.70 -9.41 11.47
CA TYR A 103 7.60 -8.07 10.87
C TYR A 103 6.15 -7.58 10.93
N ILE A 104 6.00 -6.32 11.29
CA ILE A 104 4.75 -5.57 11.18
C ILE A 104 4.94 -4.33 10.31
N ILE A 105 3.85 -3.74 9.79
CA ILE A 105 3.94 -2.42 9.15
C ILE A 105 4.18 -1.37 10.25
N ALA A 106 5.26 -0.61 10.10
CA ALA A 106 5.57 0.45 11.06
C ALA A 106 4.58 1.61 10.95
N GLN A 107 4.05 2.08 12.07
CA GLN A 107 3.25 3.30 12.17
C GLN A 107 4.17 4.52 12.33
N LYS A 108 3.67 5.69 11.94
CA LYS A 108 4.36 6.97 12.11
C LYS A 108 4.54 7.25 13.60
N GLY A 109 5.78 7.53 14.01
CA GLY A 109 6.13 7.79 15.42
C GLY A 109 6.44 6.55 16.25
N LEU A 110 6.40 5.34 15.65
CA LEU A 110 6.89 4.13 16.31
C LEU A 110 8.42 4.22 16.44
N LYS A 111 8.95 3.88 17.62
CA LYS A 111 10.39 3.91 17.94
C LYS A 111 10.87 2.53 18.38
N VAL A 112 12.16 2.28 18.24
CA VAL A 112 12.84 1.11 18.80
C VAL A 112 12.73 1.13 20.32
N GLY A 113 12.61 -0.04 20.94
CA GLY A 113 12.39 -0.23 22.37
C GLY A 113 10.95 -0.06 22.82
N LYS A 114 10.03 0.42 21.95
CA LYS A 114 8.62 0.52 22.30
C LYS A 114 7.96 -0.87 22.24
N SER A 115 7.19 -1.19 23.28
CA SER A 115 6.34 -2.38 23.27
C SER A 115 5.08 -2.13 22.45
N VAL A 116 4.67 -3.11 21.64
CA VAL A 116 3.43 -3.15 20.87
C VAL A 116 2.64 -4.42 21.21
N VAL A 117 1.35 -4.24 21.43
CA VAL A 117 0.45 -5.31 21.83
C VAL A 117 -0.71 -5.41 20.85
N SER A 118 -1.25 -6.61 20.68
CA SER A 118 -2.49 -6.87 19.93
C SER A 118 -3.49 -7.53 20.86
N GLY A 119 -4.72 -7.05 20.92
CA GLY A 119 -5.71 -7.66 21.84
C GLY A 119 -6.97 -6.84 21.96
N GLN A 120 -7.91 -7.34 22.77
CA GLN A 120 -9.20 -6.66 22.98
C GLN A 120 -9.12 -5.56 24.04
N LYS A 121 -8.33 -5.77 25.08
CA LYS A 121 -8.17 -4.86 26.23
C LYS A 121 -6.77 -4.23 26.21
N VAL A 122 -6.47 -3.49 25.14
CA VAL A 122 -5.16 -2.86 24.94
C VAL A 122 -5.34 -1.36 24.87
N ASP A 123 -4.37 -0.60 25.39
CA ASP A 123 -4.32 0.86 25.26
C ASP A 123 -4.32 1.30 23.78
N PRO A 124 -5.07 2.33 23.41
CA PRO A 124 -5.08 2.86 22.04
C PRO A 124 -3.82 3.65 21.71
N SER A 125 -2.65 3.09 22.02
CA SER A 125 -1.34 3.66 21.72
C SER A 125 -0.90 3.34 20.29
N VAL A 126 -0.07 4.23 19.69
CA VAL A 126 0.47 4.05 18.33
C VAL A 126 1.24 2.75 18.22
N GLY A 127 0.88 1.92 17.26
CA GLY A 127 1.47 0.59 16.98
C GLY A 127 0.66 -0.58 17.50
N ASN A 128 -0.19 -0.38 18.49
CA ASN A 128 -1.08 -1.41 19.02
C ASN A 128 -2.18 -1.76 18.01
N ALA A 129 -2.66 -2.99 18.07
CA ALA A 129 -3.76 -3.46 17.24
C ALA A 129 -4.90 -3.99 18.10
N MET A 130 -6.12 -3.56 17.77
CA MET A 130 -7.31 -3.92 18.53
C MET A 130 -8.53 -3.98 17.61
N PRO A 131 -9.63 -4.66 18.03
CA PRO A 131 -10.85 -4.68 17.26
C PRO A 131 -11.51 -3.30 17.21
N LEU A 132 -12.21 -3.00 16.11
CA LEU A 132 -12.90 -1.71 15.95
C LEU A 132 -13.94 -1.43 17.03
N SER A 133 -14.41 -2.47 17.71
CA SER A 133 -15.36 -2.34 18.84
C SER A 133 -14.77 -1.57 20.03
N THR A 134 -13.48 -1.68 20.27
CA THR A 134 -12.80 -1.10 21.45
C THR A 134 -12.06 0.20 21.15
N ILE A 135 -11.77 0.50 19.88
CA ILE A 135 -11.06 1.73 19.49
C ILE A 135 -11.93 2.97 19.77
N PRO A 136 -11.44 4.02 20.44
CA PRO A 136 -12.18 5.26 20.61
C PRO A 136 -12.62 5.89 19.29
N LEU A 137 -13.80 6.51 19.24
CA LEU A 137 -14.28 7.22 18.05
C LEU A 137 -13.36 8.40 17.72
N GLY A 138 -13.28 8.76 16.45
CA GLY A 138 -12.38 9.81 15.98
C GLY A 138 -10.91 9.39 15.81
N THR A 139 -10.52 8.22 16.33
CA THR A 139 -9.13 7.74 16.29
C THR A 139 -8.67 7.50 14.85
N THR A 140 -7.42 7.88 14.59
CA THR A 140 -6.71 7.56 13.35
C THR A 140 -6.22 6.11 13.40
N ILE A 141 -6.62 5.31 12.42
CA ILE A 141 -6.31 3.88 12.31
C ILE A 141 -5.70 3.53 10.95
N SER A 142 -4.98 2.43 10.90
CA SER A 142 -4.38 1.88 9.68
C SER A 142 -4.38 0.35 9.71
N CYS A 143 -3.92 -0.30 8.66
CA CYS A 143 -3.83 -1.77 8.59
C CYS A 143 -5.14 -2.46 8.99
N ILE A 144 -6.26 -2.02 8.41
CA ILE A 144 -7.60 -2.44 8.80
C ILE A 144 -7.99 -3.74 8.09
N GLU A 145 -8.58 -4.67 8.80
CA GLU A 145 -9.19 -5.88 8.24
C GLU A 145 -10.49 -5.58 7.50
N MET A 146 -10.82 -6.42 6.53
CA MET A 146 -12.13 -6.40 5.86
C MET A 146 -13.09 -7.46 6.37
N SER A 147 -12.57 -8.50 6.97
CA SER A 147 -13.31 -9.57 7.65
C SER A 147 -12.47 -10.02 8.84
N PRO A 148 -13.07 -10.35 9.98
CA PRO A 148 -12.34 -10.76 11.17
C PRO A 148 -11.39 -11.94 10.88
N GLY A 149 -10.15 -11.87 11.37
CA GLY A 149 -9.13 -12.90 11.25
C GLY A 149 -8.49 -13.09 9.86
N LYS A 150 -8.89 -12.30 8.84
CA LYS A 150 -8.26 -12.37 7.51
C LYS A 150 -6.94 -11.58 7.40
N GLY A 151 -6.67 -10.75 8.37
CA GLY A 151 -5.51 -9.87 8.38
C GLY A 151 -5.73 -8.55 7.64
N ALA A 152 -4.85 -7.62 7.90
CA ALA A 152 -4.92 -6.25 7.40
C ALA A 152 -4.97 -6.19 5.87
N ALA A 153 -5.94 -5.46 5.33
CA ALA A 153 -6.17 -5.27 3.89
C ALA A 153 -6.21 -3.80 3.47
N LEU A 154 -6.78 -2.92 4.27
CA LEU A 154 -6.99 -1.50 3.96
C LEU A 154 -5.95 -0.61 4.66
N ALA A 155 -5.68 0.57 4.10
CA ALA A 155 -4.78 1.59 4.66
C ALA A 155 -3.40 1.06 5.06
N ARG A 156 -2.67 0.39 4.12
CA ARG A 156 -1.34 -0.21 4.35
C ARG A 156 -0.19 0.52 3.67
N SER A 157 -0.48 1.42 2.76
CA SER A 157 0.54 2.17 2.02
C SER A 157 1.15 3.28 2.88
N ALA A 158 2.35 3.73 2.52
CA ALA A 158 3.02 4.84 3.20
C ALA A 158 2.10 6.04 3.39
N GLY A 159 2.09 6.59 4.60
CA GLY A 159 1.30 7.76 4.97
C GLY A 159 -0.22 7.56 4.98
N SER A 160 -0.73 6.37 4.60
CA SER A 160 -2.17 6.14 4.59
C SER A 160 -2.73 5.94 6.00
N PHE A 161 -3.94 6.43 6.19
CA PHE A 161 -4.72 6.26 7.41
C PHE A 161 -6.21 6.29 7.08
N ALA A 162 -7.01 5.82 7.98
CA ALA A 162 -8.46 5.96 7.98
C ALA A 162 -8.91 6.49 9.34
N GLN A 163 -10.13 6.99 9.44
CA GLN A 163 -10.68 7.50 10.68
C GLN A 163 -11.93 6.71 11.05
N LEU A 164 -12.00 6.27 12.29
CA LEU A 164 -13.19 5.63 12.85
C LEU A 164 -14.21 6.71 13.22
N MET A 165 -15.32 6.77 12.48
CA MET A 165 -16.31 7.83 12.62
C MET A 165 -17.41 7.48 13.63
N ALA A 166 -17.98 6.29 13.49
CA ALA A 166 -19.11 5.82 14.31
C ALA A 166 -19.11 4.30 14.44
N ARG A 167 -19.85 3.80 15.40
CA ARG A 167 -20.20 2.37 15.56
C ARG A 167 -21.71 2.26 15.71
N ASP A 168 -22.28 1.35 14.93
CA ASP A 168 -23.71 1.06 14.99
C ASP A 168 -23.92 -0.46 14.88
N GLY A 169 -24.38 -1.06 15.96
CA GLY A 169 -24.62 -2.48 16.08
C GLY A 169 -23.39 -3.31 15.68
N LYS A 170 -23.52 -4.09 14.62
CA LYS A 170 -22.46 -5.00 14.11
C LYS A 170 -21.42 -4.30 13.23
N PHE A 171 -21.60 -3.02 12.90
CA PHE A 171 -20.76 -2.31 11.96
C PHE A 171 -20.08 -1.07 12.55
N ALA A 172 -18.88 -0.81 12.12
CA ALA A 172 -18.16 0.43 12.33
C ALA A 172 -18.10 1.23 11.01
N THR A 173 -18.38 2.50 11.07
CA THR A 173 -18.30 3.43 9.95
C THR A 173 -16.92 4.06 9.90
N ILE A 174 -16.21 3.86 8.80
CA ILE A 174 -14.82 4.29 8.62
C ILE A 174 -14.70 5.19 7.41
N LYS A 175 -14.07 6.35 7.59
CA LYS A 175 -13.66 7.25 6.51
C LYS A 175 -12.29 6.83 5.99
N MET A 176 -12.24 6.39 4.73
CA MET A 176 -11.05 5.85 4.06
C MET A 176 -10.12 6.97 3.54
N PRO A 177 -8.84 6.67 3.25
CA PRO A 177 -7.91 7.65 2.67
C PRO A 177 -8.38 8.24 1.33
N SER A 178 -9.25 7.53 0.61
CA SER A 178 -9.83 7.98 -0.66
C SER A 178 -10.98 8.97 -0.49
N GLY A 179 -11.45 9.23 0.74
CA GLY A 179 -12.66 9.98 1.05
C GLY A 179 -13.94 9.13 1.04
N GLU A 180 -13.87 7.84 0.63
CA GLU A 180 -15.01 6.92 0.72
C GLU A 180 -15.33 6.60 2.18
N THR A 181 -16.60 6.72 2.55
CA THR A 181 -17.12 6.28 3.85
C THR A 181 -17.79 4.92 3.69
N ARG A 182 -17.36 3.95 4.50
CA ARG A 182 -17.86 2.58 4.40
C ARG A 182 -18.00 1.88 5.74
N MET A 183 -18.87 0.87 5.78
CA MET A 183 -19.09 0.00 6.92
C MET A 183 -18.13 -1.18 6.90
N ILE A 184 -17.61 -1.53 8.08
CA ILE A 184 -16.77 -2.73 8.34
C ILE A 184 -17.27 -3.35 9.64
N LEU A 185 -17.20 -4.69 9.75
CA LEU A 185 -17.60 -5.39 10.96
C LEU A 185 -16.76 -4.93 12.17
N VAL A 186 -17.42 -4.71 13.31
CA VAL A 186 -16.75 -4.21 14.54
C VAL A 186 -15.71 -5.18 15.11
N GLY A 187 -15.81 -6.49 14.82
CA GLY A 187 -14.81 -7.48 15.19
C GLY A 187 -13.53 -7.47 14.34
N CYS A 188 -13.44 -6.64 13.29
CA CYS A 188 -12.24 -6.49 12.49
C CYS A 188 -11.17 -5.74 13.26
N PHE A 189 -9.92 -6.22 13.18
CA PHE A 189 -8.77 -5.56 13.80
C PHE A 189 -8.27 -4.39 12.95
N ALA A 190 -7.72 -3.39 13.64
CA ALA A 190 -7.00 -2.27 13.03
C ALA A 190 -5.84 -1.87 13.93
N SER A 191 -4.78 -1.33 13.34
CA SER A 191 -3.65 -0.77 14.08
C SER A 191 -3.87 0.72 14.31
N ILE A 192 -3.53 1.20 15.50
CA ILE A 192 -3.64 2.60 15.89
C ILE A 192 -2.51 3.42 15.24
N GLY A 193 -2.87 4.56 14.68
CA GLY A 193 -1.95 5.48 14.03
C GLY A 193 -1.94 5.40 12.51
N SER A 194 -1.29 6.36 11.86
CA SER A 194 -1.04 6.39 10.42
C SER A 194 0.19 5.56 10.07
N VAL A 195 0.25 5.06 8.83
CA VAL A 195 1.41 4.32 8.33
C VAL A 195 2.62 5.25 8.17
N SER A 196 3.80 4.72 8.45
CA SER A 196 5.09 5.42 8.32
C SER A 196 5.40 5.90 6.90
N ASN A 197 6.50 6.65 6.73
CA ASN A 197 7.01 7.12 5.45
C ASN A 197 6.00 7.99 4.66
N SER A 198 5.30 8.89 5.33
CA SER A 198 4.26 9.76 4.74
C SER A 198 4.75 10.56 3.52
N ASP A 199 6.04 10.92 3.51
CA ASP A 199 6.63 11.75 2.46
C ASP A 199 7.03 10.96 1.20
N HIS A 200 6.78 9.66 1.17
CA HIS A 200 7.05 8.82 0.00
C HIS A 200 6.41 9.37 -1.30
N GLN A 201 5.25 10.01 -1.21
CA GLN A 201 4.56 10.64 -2.34
C GLN A 201 5.34 11.81 -2.96
N LEU A 202 6.23 12.45 -2.20
CA LEU A 202 7.05 13.59 -2.64
C LEU A 202 8.32 13.17 -3.38
N VAL A 203 8.60 11.87 -3.47
CA VAL A 203 9.78 11.34 -4.15
C VAL A 203 9.62 11.43 -5.67
N VAL A 204 10.47 12.23 -6.30
CA VAL A 204 10.52 12.40 -7.75
C VAL A 204 11.62 11.50 -8.34
N SER A 205 11.26 10.64 -9.29
CA SER A 205 12.18 9.65 -9.88
C SER A 205 13.28 10.27 -10.75
N GLY A 206 13.03 11.37 -11.43
CA GLY A 206 13.97 12.15 -12.25
C GLY A 206 14.37 11.52 -13.59
N LYS A 207 14.35 10.19 -13.74
CA LYS A 207 14.74 9.49 -15.00
C LYS A 207 13.93 8.22 -15.25
N ALA A 208 13.76 7.86 -16.53
CA ALA A 208 13.05 6.66 -16.96
C ALA A 208 13.73 5.35 -16.49
N GLY A 209 15.06 5.32 -16.40
CA GLY A 209 15.81 4.16 -15.90
C GLY A 209 15.40 3.73 -14.48
N ARG A 210 15.04 4.68 -13.60
CA ARG A 210 14.53 4.34 -12.27
C ARG A 210 13.21 3.57 -12.31
N THR A 211 12.31 3.95 -13.22
CA THR A 211 11.07 3.21 -13.48
C THR A 211 11.35 1.79 -13.97
N ARG A 212 12.40 1.62 -14.80
CA ARG A 212 12.86 0.30 -15.25
C ARG A 212 13.36 -0.56 -14.08
N TRP A 213 14.14 0.01 -13.16
CA TRP A 213 14.59 -0.70 -11.95
C TRP A 213 13.45 -1.16 -11.05
N LEU A 214 12.33 -0.44 -11.05
CA LEU A 214 11.11 -0.85 -10.34
C LEU A 214 10.32 -1.96 -11.07
N GLY A 215 10.79 -2.44 -12.24
CA GLY A 215 10.14 -3.49 -13.01
C GLY A 215 9.01 -3.02 -13.92
N ARG A 216 8.95 -1.73 -14.22
CA ARG A 216 8.01 -1.15 -15.20
C ARG A 216 8.71 -0.97 -16.54
N ARG A 217 8.14 -1.55 -17.60
CA ARG A 217 8.62 -1.38 -18.97
C ARG A 217 8.01 -0.12 -19.61
N PRO A 218 8.64 0.44 -20.66
CA PRO A 218 8.06 1.52 -21.45
C PRO A 218 6.67 1.15 -21.95
N ARG A 219 5.79 2.14 -22.06
CA ARG A 219 4.41 1.95 -22.52
C ARG A 219 4.15 2.75 -23.78
N THR A 220 3.68 2.07 -24.83
CA THR A 220 3.22 2.68 -26.06
C THR A 220 1.85 3.35 -25.84
N ARG A 221 1.68 4.56 -26.34
CA ARG A 221 0.39 5.27 -26.30
C ARG A 221 -0.56 4.67 -27.32
N ALA A 222 -1.87 4.67 -27.03
CA ALA A 222 -2.91 4.13 -27.91
C ALA A 222 -2.93 4.80 -29.28
N VAL A 223 -2.72 6.12 -29.33
CA VAL A 223 -2.76 6.94 -30.54
C VAL A 223 -1.69 6.57 -31.59
N VAL A 224 -0.57 5.97 -31.16
CA VAL A 224 0.51 5.57 -32.07
C VAL A 224 0.44 4.08 -32.48
N MET A 225 -0.65 3.42 -32.14
CA MET A 225 -0.93 2.05 -32.57
C MET A 225 -1.71 2.03 -33.87
N ASN A 226 -1.72 0.88 -34.54
CA ASN A 226 -2.57 0.66 -35.70
C ASN A 226 -4.04 0.46 -35.30
N PRO A 227 -5.02 0.69 -36.21
CA PRO A 227 -6.45 0.49 -35.90
C PRO A 227 -6.79 -0.90 -35.39
N VAL A 228 -6.10 -1.94 -35.87
CA VAL A 228 -6.27 -3.33 -35.43
C VAL A 228 -5.86 -3.55 -33.96
N ASP A 229 -4.92 -2.76 -33.44
CA ASP A 229 -4.39 -2.92 -32.10
C ASP A 229 -5.15 -2.14 -31.03
N HIS A 230 -5.73 -1.00 -31.44
CA HIS A 230 -6.44 -0.11 -30.50
C HIS A 230 -7.46 0.78 -31.21
N PRO A 231 -8.67 1.01 -30.62
CA PRO A 231 -9.70 1.87 -31.21
C PRO A 231 -9.27 3.33 -31.44
N MET A 232 -8.20 3.78 -30.82
CA MET A 232 -7.64 5.12 -31.01
C MET A 232 -6.42 5.14 -31.96
N GLY A 233 -6.12 4.01 -32.58
CA GLY A 233 -5.02 3.89 -33.52
C GLY A 233 -5.43 4.30 -34.94
N GLY A 234 -4.41 4.51 -35.80
CA GLY A 234 -4.59 4.90 -37.19
C GLY A 234 -4.65 6.40 -37.43
N GLY A 235 -4.92 6.76 -38.68
CA GLY A 235 -4.91 8.13 -39.18
C GLY A 235 -3.59 8.54 -39.82
N GLU A 236 -3.59 9.62 -40.58
CA GLU A 236 -2.41 10.24 -41.14
C GLU A 236 -1.82 11.27 -40.17
N GLY A 237 -0.53 11.15 -39.86
CA GLY A 237 0.16 12.05 -38.95
C GLY A 237 -0.37 11.99 -37.50
N ARG A 238 -0.55 13.15 -36.88
CA ARG A 238 -1.06 13.29 -35.51
C ARG A 238 -2.57 13.26 -35.44
N ALA A 239 -3.17 12.10 -35.61
CA ALA A 239 -4.60 11.93 -35.36
C ALA A 239 -4.92 12.00 -33.85
N SER A 240 -6.05 12.65 -33.50
CA SER A 240 -6.49 12.74 -32.09
C SER A 240 -7.06 11.43 -31.53
N GLY A 241 -7.41 10.48 -32.41
CA GLY A 241 -8.00 9.18 -32.06
C GLY A 241 -9.43 9.27 -31.50
N GLY A 242 -10.06 10.44 -31.55
CA GLY A 242 -11.41 10.69 -31.05
C GLY A 242 -11.52 10.65 -29.52
N HIS A 243 -12.71 10.34 -29.01
CA HIS A 243 -12.96 10.26 -27.57
C HIS A 243 -12.09 9.17 -26.91
N PRO A 244 -11.42 9.45 -25.77
CA PRO A 244 -10.51 8.50 -25.12
C PRO A 244 -11.20 7.19 -24.75
N ARG A 245 -10.68 6.08 -25.27
CA ARG A 245 -11.20 4.72 -25.06
C ARG A 245 -10.10 3.77 -24.57
N SER A 246 -10.49 2.73 -23.90
CA SER A 246 -9.62 1.57 -23.59
C SER A 246 -9.49 0.68 -24.83
N LYS A 247 -8.58 -0.32 -24.78
CA LYS A 247 -8.45 -1.34 -25.84
C LYS A 247 -9.78 -2.05 -26.16
N ASN A 248 -10.66 -2.19 -25.19
CA ASN A 248 -11.96 -2.86 -25.32
C ASN A 248 -13.09 -1.86 -25.71
N GLY A 249 -12.76 -0.66 -26.17
CA GLY A 249 -13.74 0.36 -26.59
C GLY A 249 -14.42 1.11 -25.44
N ILE A 250 -14.17 0.75 -24.19
CA ILE A 250 -14.80 1.39 -23.03
C ILE A 250 -14.25 2.81 -22.85
N PRO A 251 -15.12 3.83 -22.67
CA PRO A 251 -14.68 5.20 -22.42
C PRO A 251 -13.71 5.28 -21.24
N ALA A 252 -12.57 5.97 -21.44
CA ALA A 252 -11.50 6.05 -20.44
C ALA A 252 -11.67 7.22 -19.47
N LYS A 253 -12.49 8.21 -19.80
CA LYS A 253 -12.79 9.39 -18.96
C LYS A 253 -14.27 9.39 -18.59
N GLY A 254 -14.56 9.68 -17.32
CA GLY A 254 -15.91 9.85 -16.78
C GLY A 254 -16.74 8.57 -16.62
N PHE A 255 -16.40 7.49 -17.30
CA PHE A 255 -17.17 6.25 -17.21
C PHE A 255 -16.92 5.50 -15.89
N ARG A 256 -18.01 5.15 -15.20
CA ARG A 256 -17.96 4.41 -13.95
C ARG A 256 -17.78 2.91 -14.23
N THR A 257 -16.54 2.40 -14.06
CA THR A 257 -16.19 1.00 -14.36
C THR A 257 -16.55 0.00 -13.24
N ARG A 258 -16.86 0.46 -12.03
CA ARG A 258 -17.27 -0.41 -10.92
C ARG A 258 -18.60 -1.08 -11.23
N ASN A 259 -18.65 -2.41 -11.10
CA ASN A 259 -19.89 -3.16 -11.30
C ASN A 259 -20.95 -2.72 -10.29
N LYS A 260 -22.13 -2.31 -10.81
CA LYS A 260 -23.27 -1.84 -10.00
C LYS A 260 -23.81 -2.94 -9.08
N LYS A 261 -23.77 -4.21 -9.51
CA LYS A 261 -24.27 -5.38 -8.76
C LYS A 261 -23.22 -5.99 -7.80
N LYS A 262 -22.07 -5.33 -7.61
CA LYS A 262 -21.02 -5.86 -6.72
C LYS A 262 -21.53 -5.90 -5.27
N PHE A 263 -21.48 -7.07 -4.62
CA PHE A 263 -21.92 -7.29 -3.25
C PHE A 263 -21.41 -6.24 -2.25
N SER A 264 -20.13 -5.84 -2.38
CA SER A 264 -19.52 -4.85 -1.49
C SER A 264 -20.09 -3.42 -1.65
N ASN A 265 -21.03 -3.16 -2.57
CA ASN A 265 -21.65 -1.85 -2.70
C ASN A 265 -22.55 -1.51 -1.50
N LYS A 266 -23.17 -2.52 -0.88
CA LYS A 266 -24.02 -2.33 0.30
C LYS A 266 -23.27 -1.82 1.54
N PHE A 267 -21.93 -1.95 1.56
CA PHE A 267 -21.10 -1.47 2.65
C PHE A 267 -20.55 -0.06 2.41
N ILE A 268 -20.87 0.57 1.31
CA ILE A 268 -20.43 1.94 0.99
C ILE A 268 -21.56 2.88 1.33
N ILE A 269 -21.36 3.76 2.31
CA ILE A 269 -22.32 4.81 2.72
C ILE A 269 -22.18 5.98 1.75
N GLU A 270 -20.95 6.51 1.64
CA GLU A 270 -20.64 7.65 0.79
C GLU A 270 -19.47 7.31 -0.13
N ARG A 271 -19.61 7.61 -1.41
CA ARG A 271 -18.50 7.46 -2.37
C ARG A 271 -17.62 8.71 -2.34
N ARG A 272 -16.37 8.54 -2.73
CA ARG A 272 -15.51 9.70 -2.99
C ARG A 272 -16.14 10.61 -4.05
N LYS A 273 -16.09 11.88 -3.81
CA LYS A 273 -16.45 12.93 -4.79
C LYS A 273 -15.44 12.98 -5.93
#